data_d4b3b97a71f8d250d04e72a60510dcf1
#
_entry.id   d4b3b97a71f8d250d04e72a60510dcf1
#
_cell.length_a   1.000
_cell.length_b   1.000
_cell.length_c   1.000
_cell.angle_alpha   90.00
_cell.angle_beta   90.00
_cell.angle_gamma   90.00
#
_symmetry.space_group_name_H-M   'P 1'
#
loop_
_entity.id
_entity.type
_entity.pdbx_description
1 polymer ?
#
loop_
_entity_poly.entity_id
_entity_poly.type
_entity_poly.pdbx_seq_one_letter_code
_entity_poly.pdbx_strand_id
1 'polypeptide(L)'
;MSVAHDSRLRRVRAPTIREHRIPTEGSKPYIAVEGRDHCLWFCESGASKIGRLDANSYAFQEFTLPTANATPIGIIEGPDGAFWFAEKTGNKIGRITLKGEITEFPVPTPNAGPDAMMLGPDGNIWFSETEASQIGQITTDGKITEFKDGITPGSKPLSIVVRDGALWFSEAAGNRIGRITLDGTVTEFPIPSHDSQPRAMVTHPDGSIWFVETGANALGRVDRDGRITEHKVPTPDASLRGVTVGADGDLWYTANFANKIGRMAPDGNVLGEYDIPTPASGARCIAPMSDGRFFFTQWDAGLIGEVIPG
;
A
#
# COMPACT_ATOMS: atom_id res chain seq x y z
N MET A 1 19.98 16.98 39.05
CA MET A 1 20.96 16.51 38.06
C MET A 1 20.17 16.30 36.78
N SER A 2 20.35 17.22 35.81
CA SER A 2 19.69 17.17 34.50
C SER A 2 20.40 16.12 33.66
N VAL A 3 19.72 15.05 33.28
CA VAL A 3 20.20 14.10 32.29
C VAL A 3 20.04 14.76 30.92
N ALA A 4 21.17 15.26 30.38
CA ALA A 4 21.21 15.74 29.01
C ALA A 4 20.85 14.59 28.06
N HIS A 5 19.76 14.72 27.32
CA HIS A 5 19.42 13.85 26.20
C HIS A 5 20.46 14.14 25.10
N ASP A 6 21.42 13.23 24.97
CA ASP A 6 22.44 13.26 23.91
C ASP A 6 21.75 12.91 22.58
N SER A 7 21.21 13.92 21.92
CA SER A 7 20.68 13.79 20.55
C SER A 7 21.85 13.69 19.56
N ARG A 8 22.53 12.55 19.53
CA ARG A 8 23.41 12.21 18.41
C ARG A 8 22.52 12.06 17.19
N LEU A 9 22.47 13.08 16.35
CA LEU A 9 21.90 13.03 15.01
C LEU A 9 22.49 11.79 14.31
N ARG A 10 21.69 10.75 14.18
CA ARG A 10 22.03 9.54 13.41
C ARG A 10 22.34 10.00 11.99
N ARG A 11 23.63 10.03 11.61
CA ARG A 11 24.01 10.35 10.23
C ARG A 11 23.49 9.24 9.33
N VAL A 12 22.35 9.47 8.72
CA VAL A 12 21.77 8.58 7.71
C VAL A 12 22.46 8.88 6.39
N ARG A 13 23.06 7.86 5.78
CA ARG A 13 23.57 8.01 4.42
C ARG A 13 22.40 8.13 3.44
N ALA A 14 22.58 8.93 2.40
CA ALA A 14 21.61 9.00 1.32
C ALA A 14 21.50 7.63 0.62
N PRO A 15 20.30 7.17 0.29
CA PRO A 15 20.11 5.94 -0.47
C PRO A 15 20.57 6.12 -1.92
N THR A 16 20.83 5.03 -2.60
CA THR A 16 20.93 4.99 -4.05
C THR A 16 19.57 4.68 -4.64
N ILE A 17 19.13 5.45 -5.64
CA ILE A 17 17.88 5.19 -6.37
C ILE A 17 18.22 4.78 -7.80
N ARG A 18 17.66 3.64 -8.24
CA ARG A 18 17.75 3.11 -9.61
C ARG A 18 16.36 2.97 -10.20
N GLU A 19 16.27 2.84 -11.51
CA GLU A 19 14.99 2.75 -12.21
C GLU A 19 15.04 1.67 -13.29
N HIS A 20 13.97 0.88 -13.40
CA HIS A 20 13.84 -0.26 -14.31
C HIS A 20 12.58 -0.07 -15.16
N ARG A 21 12.74 -0.07 -16.49
CA ARG A 21 11.63 0.14 -17.42
C ARG A 21 10.78 -1.11 -17.57
N ILE A 22 9.48 -0.98 -17.32
CA ILE A 22 8.50 -2.03 -17.60
C ILE A 22 8.37 -2.17 -19.14
N PRO A 23 8.37 -3.40 -19.70
CA PRO A 23 8.30 -3.61 -21.15
C PRO A 23 7.04 -3.02 -21.80
N THR A 24 5.88 -3.14 -21.13
CA THR A 24 4.63 -2.59 -21.64
C THR A 24 4.55 -1.08 -21.45
N GLU A 25 4.44 -0.34 -22.55
CA GLU A 25 4.21 1.10 -22.53
C GLU A 25 2.82 1.42 -21.94
N GLY A 26 2.75 2.48 -21.12
CA GLY A 26 1.49 2.86 -20.45
C GLY A 26 1.02 1.86 -19.39
N SER A 27 1.88 1.01 -18.87
CA SER A 27 1.60 -0.02 -17.85
C SER A 27 0.95 0.54 -16.58
N LYS A 28 1.31 1.77 -16.17
CA LYS A 28 0.80 2.43 -14.96
C LYS A 28 0.88 1.52 -13.72
N PRO A 29 2.11 1.16 -13.28
CA PRO A 29 2.29 0.24 -12.15
C PRO A 29 1.71 0.83 -10.87
N TYR A 30 0.99 0.00 -10.07
CA TYR A 30 0.28 0.49 -8.89
C TYR A 30 0.80 -0.14 -7.61
N ILE A 31 0.14 -1.14 -7.02
CA ILE A 31 0.63 -1.83 -5.82
C ILE A 31 1.59 -2.94 -6.23
N ALA A 32 2.63 -3.11 -5.40
CA ALA A 32 3.65 -4.13 -5.55
C ALA A 32 3.93 -4.81 -4.21
N VAL A 33 4.36 -6.08 -4.26
CA VAL A 33 4.71 -6.90 -3.11
C VAL A 33 5.84 -7.87 -3.46
N GLU A 34 6.72 -8.16 -2.50
CA GLU A 34 7.68 -9.27 -2.64
C GLU A 34 6.94 -10.61 -2.50
N GLY A 35 7.20 -11.53 -3.43
CA GLY A 35 6.75 -12.91 -3.35
C GLY A 35 7.77 -13.82 -2.67
N ARG A 36 7.34 -15.02 -2.26
CA ARG A 36 8.22 -16.08 -1.73
C ARG A 36 9.31 -16.54 -2.71
N ASP A 37 9.16 -16.20 -3.98
CA ASP A 37 10.14 -16.41 -5.05
C ASP A 37 11.19 -15.29 -5.15
N HIS A 38 11.20 -14.36 -4.17
CA HIS A 38 12.06 -13.17 -4.11
C HIS A 38 11.96 -12.27 -5.33
N CYS A 39 10.82 -12.30 -6.03
CA CYS A 39 10.49 -11.39 -7.10
C CYS A 39 9.49 -10.34 -6.62
N LEU A 40 9.54 -9.16 -7.24
CA LEU A 40 8.52 -8.15 -7.07
C LEU A 40 7.35 -8.46 -8.00
N TRP A 41 6.17 -8.73 -7.43
CA TRP A 41 4.92 -8.85 -8.16
C TRP A 41 4.14 -7.54 -8.08
N PHE A 42 3.60 -7.06 -9.18
CA PHE A 42 2.93 -5.76 -9.22
C PHE A 42 1.77 -5.72 -10.22
N CYS A 43 0.82 -4.84 -9.93
CA CYS A 43 -0.32 -4.58 -10.81
C CYS A 43 0.04 -3.54 -11.87
N GLU A 44 -0.24 -3.83 -13.15
CA GLU A 44 -0.15 -2.90 -14.27
C GLU A 44 -1.54 -2.36 -14.61
N SER A 45 -1.98 -1.34 -13.86
CA SER A 45 -3.36 -0.84 -13.91
C SER A 45 -3.78 -0.29 -15.26
N GLY A 46 -2.85 0.24 -16.05
CA GLY A 46 -3.11 0.78 -17.39
C GLY A 46 -3.13 -0.27 -18.50
N ALA A 47 -2.60 -1.48 -18.23
CA ALA A 47 -2.43 -2.51 -19.24
C ALA A 47 -3.26 -3.78 -19.00
N SER A 48 -4.01 -3.86 -17.89
CA SER A 48 -4.71 -5.08 -17.44
C SER A 48 -3.78 -6.29 -17.40
N LYS A 49 -2.64 -6.12 -16.71
CA LYS A 49 -1.63 -7.16 -16.53
C LYS A 49 -1.18 -7.23 -15.08
N ILE A 50 -0.60 -8.37 -14.74
CA ILE A 50 0.25 -8.54 -13.56
C ILE A 50 1.69 -8.65 -14.04
N GLY A 51 2.57 -7.80 -13.49
CA GLY A 51 4.00 -7.83 -13.74
C GLY A 51 4.74 -8.59 -12.64
N ARG A 52 5.86 -9.21 -13.02
CA ARG A 52 6.83 -9.87 -12.13
C ARG A 52 8.22 -9.41 -12.51
N LEU A 53 8.97 -8.87 -11.57
CA LEU A 53 10.37 -8.44 -11.71
C LEU A 53 11.25 -9.31 -10.82
N ASP A 54 12.19 -10.02 -11.42
CA ASP A 54 13.25 -10.69 -10.66
C ASP A 54 14.20 -9.63 -10.07
N ALA A 55 14.28 -9.55 -8.75
CA ALA A 55 15.01 -8.49 -8.05
C ALA A 55 16.55 -8.59 -8.19
N ASN A 56 17.08 -9.68 -8.73
CA ASN A 56 18.52 -9.88 -8.93
C ASN A 56 18.95 -9.69 -10.39
N SER A 57 18.24 -10.32 -11.32
CA SER A 57 18.54 -10.24 -12.76
C SER A 57 17.87 -9.05 -13.45
N TYR A 58 16.88 -8.42 -12.80
CA TYR A 58 16.00 -7.37 -13.34
C TYR A 58 15.22 -7.81 -14.58
N ALA A 59 15.00 -9.11 -14.74
CA ALA A 59 14.18 -9.66 -15.81
C ALA A 59 12.69 -9.49 -15.49
N PHE A 60 11.94 -8.94 -16.46
CA PHE A 60 10.49 -8.79 -16.37
C PHE A 60 9.76 -9.96 -17.01
N GLN A 61 8.63 -10.32 -16.40
CA GLN A 61 7.61 -11.19 -16.96
C GLN A 61 6.25 -10.53 -16.77
N GLU A 62 5.38 -10.57 -17.76
CA GLU A 62 4.06 -9.93 -17.73
C GLU A 62 2.98 -10.95 -18.08
N PHE A 63 1.86 -10.91 -17.35
CA PHE A 63 0.73 -11.83 -17.49
C PHE A 63 -0.53 -11.02 -17.81
N THR A 64 -1.09 -11.20 -19.00
CA THR A 64 -2.33 -10.53 -19.43
C THR A 64 -3.54 -11.12 -18.73
N LEU A 65 -4.40 -10.28 -18.16
CA LEU A 65 -5.63 -10.69 -17.50
C LEU A 65 -6.71 -11.11 -18.52
N PRO A 66 -7.55 -12.10 -18.22
CA PRO A 66 -8.68 -12.47 -19.06
C PRO A 66 -9.68 -11.32 -19.23
N THR A 67 -9.93 -10.54 -18.17
CA THR A 67 -10.82 -9.38 -18.21
C THR A 67 -10.12 -8.17 -18.84
N ALA A 68 -10.62 -7.69 -19.98
CA ALA A 68 -10.16 -6.48 -20.61
C ALA A 68 -10.54 -5.24 -19.76
N ASN A 69 -9.64 -4.25 -19.69
CA ASN A 69 -9.82 -3.03 -18.88
C ASN A 69 -10.11 -3.31 -17.40
N ALA A 70 -9.52 -4.37 -16.86
CA ALA A 70 -9.73 -4.82 -15.48
C ALA A 70 -9.25 -3.79 -14.43
N THR A 71 -8.23 -2.99 -14.77
CA THR A 71 -7.57 -2.03 -13.85
C THR A 71 -7.13 -2.71 -12.55
N PRO A 72 -6.15 -3.64 -12.59
CA PRO A 72 -5.64 -4.27 -11.37
C PRO A 72 -4.97 -3.22 -10.47
N ILE A 73 -5.26 -3.24 -9.16
CA ILE A 73 -4.80 -2.24 -8.18
C ILE A 73 -4.02 -2.90 -7.04
N GLY A 74 -4.71 -3.60 -6.14
CA GLY A 74 -4.12 -4.28 -5.00
C GLY A 74 -3.62 -5.66 -5.36
N ILE A 75 -2.50 -6.09 -4.77
CA ILE A 75 -1.95 -7.44 -4.92
C ILE A 75 -1.29 -7.88 -3.62
N ILE A 76 -1.51 -9.13 -3.22
CA ILE A 76 -0.84 -9.79 -2.10
C ILE A 76 -0.55 -11.25 -2.42
N GLU A 77 0.39 -11.85 -1.70
CA GLU A 77 0.55 -13.30 -1.70
C GLU A 77 -0.45 -13.93 -0.73
N GLY A 78 -1.24 -14.87 -1.23
CA GLY A 78 -2.23 -15.61 -0.45
C GLY A 78 -1.66 -16.80 0.32
N PRO A 79 -2.44 -17.40 1.23
CA PRO A 79 -1.99 -18.53 2.06
C PRO A 79 -1.77 -19.80 1.23
N ASP A 80 -2.33 -19.86 0.04
CA ASP A 80 -2.21 -20.96 -0.92
C ASP A 80 -0.97 -20.83 -1.85
N GLY A 81 -0.17 -19.77 -1.67
CA GLY A 81 1.04 -19.49 -2.43
C GLY A 81 0.82 -18.92 -3.82
N ALA A 82 -0.40 -18.59 -4.17
CA ALA A 82 -0.72 -17.78 -5.34
C ALA A 82 -0.79 -16.30 -4.96
N PHE A 83 -0.71 -15.42 -5.95
CA PHE A 83 -1.01 -14.00 -5.74
C PHE A 83 -2.48 -13.74 -6.01
N TRP A 84 -3.06 -12.92 -5.15
CA TRP A 84 -4.45 -12.47 -5.25
C TRP A 84 -4.44 -10.98 -5.52
N PHE A 85 -5.27 -10.52 -6.47
CA PHE A 85 -5.29 -9.13 -6.90
C PHE A 85 -6.72 -8.62 -7.11
N ALA A 86 -6.92 -7.32 -6.89
CA ALA A 86 -8.20 -6.65 -7.04
C ALA A 86 -8.30 -6.01 -8.43
N GLU A 87 -9.34 -6.35 -9.20
CA GLU A 87 -9.67 -5.77 -10.49
C GLU A 87 -10.74 -4.69 -10.32
N LYS A 88 -10.30 -3.45 -10.14
CA LYS A 88 -11.18 -2.34 -9.75
C LYS A 88 -12.36 -2.11 -10.71
N THR A 89 -12.08 -1.98 -12.00
CA THR A 89 -13.13 -1.80 -13.02
C THR A 89 -13.69 -3.12 -13.52
N GLY A 90 -12.93 -4.20 -13.41
CA GLY A 90 -13.41 -5.57 -13.66
C GLY A 90 -14.44 -6.05 -12.65
N ASN A 91 -14.50 -5.42 -11.48
CA ASN A 91 -15.35 -5.81 -10.34
C ASN A 91 -15.15 -7.26 -9.92
N LYS A 92 -13.89 -7.69 -9.88
CA LYS A 92 -13.48 -9.07 -9.59
C LYS A 92 -12.29 -9.11 -8.64
N ILE A 93 -12.12 -10.26 -8.02
CA ILE A 93 -10.86 -10.65 -7.39
C ILE A 93 -10.19 -11.67 -8.29
N GLY A 94 -8.97 -11.39 -8.72
CA GLY A 94 -8.15 -12.30 -9.50
C GLY A 94 -7.18 -13.09 -8.63
N ARG A 95 -6.82 -14.27 -9.07
CA ARG A 95 -5.82 -15.17 -8.50
C ARG A 95 -4.87 -15.62 -9.58
N ILE A 96 -3.56 -15.49 -9.36
CA ILE A 96 -2.52 -15.92 -10.30
C ILE A 96 -1.50 -16.82 -9.59
N THR A 97 -1.21 -17.98 -10.17
CA THR A 97 -0.15 -18.87 -9.67
C THR A 97 1.23 -18.38 -10.11
N LEU A 98 2.29 -18.89 -9.47
CA LEU A 98 3.69 -18.62 -9.91
C LEU A 98 3.96 -19.05 -11.37
N LYS A 99 3.11 -19.90 -11.95
CA LYS A 99 3.19 -20.33 -13.36
C LYS A 99 2.40 -19.42 -14.31
N GLY A 100 1.66 -18.42 -13.79
CA GLY A 100 0.85 -17.52 -14.59
C GLY A 100 -0.57 -18.00 -14.89
N GLU A 101 -1.05 -19.06 -14.22
CA GLU A 101 -2.43 -19.51 -14.34
C GLU A 101 -3.36 -18.58 -13.59
N ILE A 102 -4.34 -17.97 -14.28
CA ILE A 102 -5.22 -16.94 -13.73
C ILE A 102 -6.64 -17.48 -13.58
N THR A 103 -7.25 -17.17 -12.43
CA THR A 103 -8.67 -17.42 -12.12
C THR A 103 -9.28 -16.12 -11.60
N GLU A 104 -10.52 -15.82 -11.98
CA GLU A 104 -11.23 -14.58 -11.58
C GLU A 104 -12.54 -14.91 -10.86
N PHE A 105 -12.86 -14.17 -9.80
CA PHE A 105 -14.04 -14.33 -8.96
C PHE A 105 -14.84 -13.03 -8.95
N PRO A 106 -16.10 -12.99 -9.43
CA PRO A 106 -16.90 -11.77 -9.44
C PRO A 106 -17.26 -11.33 -8.03
N VAL A 107 -17.09 -10.02 -7.74
CA VAL A 107 -17.56 -9.39 -6.51
C VAL A 107 -19.08 -9.25 -6.58
N PRO A 108 -19.84 -9.68 -5.54
CA PRO A 108 -21.31 -9.68 -5.58
C PRO A 108 -21.92 -8.30 -5.74
N THR A 109 -21.45 -7.30 -5.01
CA THR A 109 -21.94 -5.91 -5.15
C THR A 109 -21.48 -5.32 -6.49
N PRO A 110 -22.39 -4.89 -7.39
CA PRO A 110 -22.00 -4.29 -8.67
C PRO A 110 -21.23 -2.98 -8.48
N ASN A 111 -20.18 -2.80 -9.28
CA ASN A 111 -19.32 -1.59 -9.25
C ASN A 111 -18.75 -1.30 -7.85
N ALA A 112 -18.47 -2.33 -7.07
CA ALA A 112 -17.94 -2.19 -5.72
C ALA A 112 -16.57 -1.51 -5.69
N GLY A 113 -15.80 -1.62 -6.77
CA GLY A 113 -14.47 -1.04 -6.91
C GLY A 113 -13.47 -1.66 -5.95
N PRO A 114 -13.21 -2.99 -6.01
CA PRO A 114 -12.20 -3.64 -5.17
C PRO A 114 -10.84 -2.98 -5.37
N ASP A 115 -10.12 -2.72 -4.27
CA ASP A 115 -8.88 -1.92 -4.31
C ASP A 115 -7.72 -2.59 -3.54
N ALA A 116 -7.46 -2.24 -2.28
CA ALA A 116 -6.39 -2.85 -1.49
C ALA A 116 -6.78 -4.21 -0.93
N MET A 117 -5.77 -5.04 -0.70
CA MET A 117 -5.95 -6.40 -0.19
C MET A 117 -4.99 -6.69 0.97
N MET A 118 -5.42 -7.56 1.90
CA MET A 118 -4.62 -8.00 3.05
C MET A 118 -5.00 -9.42 3.47
N LEU A 119 -4.00 -10.22 3.81
CA LEU A 119 -4.24 -11.52 4.46
C LEU A 119 -4.71 -11.29 5.90
N GLY A 120 -5.90 -11.74 6.21
CA GLY A 120 -6.49 -11.63 7.54
C GLY A 120 -5.93 -12.66 8.54
N PRO A 121 -6.11 -12.41 9.85
CA PRO A 121 -5.69 -13.35 10.89
C PRO A 121 -6.44 -14.69 10.84
N ASP A 122 -7.57 -14.73 10.16
CA ASP A 122 -8.42 -15.92 9.92
C ASP A 122 -7.96 -16.75 8.71
N GLY A 123 -6.88 -16.33 8.03
CA GLY A 123 -6.36 -16.99 6.83
C GLY A 123 -7.14 -16.69 5.56
N ASN A 124 -8.17 -15.85 5.60
CA ASN A 124 -8.87 -15.35 4.43
C ASN A 124 -8.24 -14.06 3.92
N ILE A 125 -8.53 -13.72 2.67
CA ILE A 125 -8.06 -12.48 2.05
C ILE A 125 -9.16 -11.44 2.19
N TRP A 126 -8.83 -10.30 2.81
CA TRP A 126 -9.72 -9.18 3.00
C TRP A 126 -9.38 -8.09 1.98
N PHE A 127 -10.38 -7.39 1.46
CA PHE A 127 -10.20 -6.34 0.47
C PHE A 127 -11.17 -5.17 0.69
N SER A 128 -10.74 -3.97 0.33
CA SER A 128 -11.60 -2.80 0.34
C SER A 128 -12.44 -2.75 -0.93
N GLU A 129 -13.68 -2.30 -0.78
CA GLU A 129 -14.61 -2.02 -1.87
C GLU A 129 -14.90 -0.52 -1.86
N THR A 130 -14.00 0.23 -2.48
CA THR A 130 -13.91 1.69 -2.35
C THR A 130 -15.19 2.42 -2.79
N GLU A 131 -15.80 1.98 -3.89
CA GLU A 131 -16.97 2.66 -4.42
C GLU A 131 -18.27 2.25 -3.70
N ALA A 132 -18.30 1.04 -3.14
CA ALA A 132 -19.44 0.55 -2.34
C ALA A 132 -19.39 0.97 -0.86
N SER A 133 -18.24 1.52 -0.40
CA SER A 133 -18.00 1.85 1.02
C SER A 133 -18.21 0.63 1.93
N GLN A 134 -17.57 -0.46 1.60
CA GLN A 134 -17.61 -1.71 2.37
C GLN A 134 -16.28 -2.45 2.33
N ILE A 135 -16.16 -3.49 3.14
CA ILE A 135 -15.01 -4.39 3.19
C ILE A 135 -15.47 -5.77 2.73
N GLY A 136 -14.76 -6.36 1.78
CA GLY A 136 -14.97 -7.72 1.33
C GLY A 136 -13.97 -8.69 1.95
N GLN A 137 -14.34 -9.96 1.99
CA GLN A 137 -13.50 -11.09 2.35
C GLN A 137 -13.67 -12.19 1.32
N ILE A 138 -12.58 -12.81 0.89
CA ILE A 138 -12.61 -13.98 0.00
C ILE A 138 -11.80 -15.13 0.59
N THR A 139 -12.39 -16.32 0.56
CA THR A 139 -11.70 -17.57 0.92
C THR A 139 -10.89 -18.09 -0.26
N THR A 140 -9.92 -18.99 -0.02
CA THR A 140 -9.09 -19.55 -1.10
C THR A 140 -9.87 -20.45 -2.11
N ASP A 141 -11.08 -20.86 -1.77
CA ASP A 141 -12.01 -21.56 -2.67
C ASP A 141 -12.95 -20.59 -3.43
N GLY A 142 -12.79 -19.28 -3.22
CA GLY A 142 -13.47 -18.23 -4.01
C GLY A 142 -14.81 -17.75 -3.45
N LYS A 143 -15.17 -18.11 -2.21
CA LYS A 143 -16.39 -17.59 -1.57
C LYS A 143 -16.15 -16.18 -1.05
N ILE A 144 -16.96 -15.22 -1.51
CA ILE A 144 -16.92 -13.81 -1.08
C ILE A 144 -18.02 -13.53 -0.04
N THR A 145 -17.64 -12.77 0.99
CA THR A 145 -18.53 -12.20 2.01
C THR A 145 -18.27 -10.69 2.07
N GLU A 146 -19.31 -9.88 2.16
CA GLU A 146 -19.22 -8.41 2.18
C GLU A 146 -19.75 -7.84 3.50
N PHE A 147 -19.05 -6.84 4.06
CA PHE A 147 -19.35 -6.19 5.35
C PHE A 147 -19.52 -4.70 5.11
N LYS A 148 -20.70 -4.15 5.38
CA LYS A 148 -21.03 -2.73 5.22
C LYS A 148 -21.52 -2.05 6.49
N ASP A 149 -22.06 -2.84 7.42
CA ASP A 149 -22.68 -2.31 8.63
C ASP A 149 -21.62 -1.66 9.54
N GLY A 150 -21.87 -0.44 9.97
CA GLY A 150 -20.96 0.36 10.77
C GLY A 150 -19.88 1.12 9.99
N ILE A 151 -19.75 0.93 8.67
CA ILE A 151 -18.92 1.75 7.81
C ILE A 151 -19.72 2.95 7.30
N THR A 152 -19.18 4.15 7.47
CA THR A 152 -19.87 5.38 7.02
C THR A 152 -20.06 5.36 5.49
N PRO A 153 -21.31 5.50 4.99
CA PRO A 153 -21.57 5.56 3.55
C PRO A 153 -20.80 6.68 2.86
N GLY A 154 -20.18 6.39 1.72
CA GLY A 154 -19.37 7.34 0.97
C GLY A 154 -17.95 7.54 1.53
N SER A 155 -17.54 6.82 2.57
CA SER A 155 -16.24 6.98 3.23
C SER A 155 -15.04 6.58 2.36
N LYS A 156 -15.25 5.72 1.34
CA LYS A 156 -14.22 5.22 0.42
C LYS A 156 -13.06 4.54 1.13
N PRO A 157 -13.24 3.32 1.69
CA PRO A 157 -12.17 2.54 2.26
C PRO A 157 -11.11 2.24 1.18
N LEU A 158 -9.82 2.40 1.52
CA LEU A 158 -8.71 2.20 0.60
C LEU A 158 -7.73 1.14 1.12
N SER A 159 -6.74 1.53 1.91
CA SER A 159 -5.70 0.62 2.41
C SER A 159 -6.20 -0.22 3.58
N ILE A 160 -5.72 -1.45 3.69
CA ILE A 160 -6.04 -2.36 4.79
C ILE A 160 -4.74 -2.91 5.38
N VAL A 161 -4.66 -2.98 6.72
CA VAL A 161 -3.56 -3.62 7.47
C VAL A 161 -4.12 -4.44 8.62
N VAL A 162 -3.30 -5.35 9.17
CA VAL A 162 -3.66 -6.16 10.34
C VAL A 162 -2.96 -5.62 11.58
N ARG A 163 -3.71 -5.51 12.71
CA ARG A 163 -3.18 -5.25 14.04
C ARG A 163 -4.05 -5.91 15.10
N ASP A 164 -3.43 -6.60 16.04
CA ASP A 164 -4.07 -7.20 17.22
C ASP A 164 -5.33 -8.04 16.87
N GLY A 165 -5.22 -8.90 15.85
CA GLY A 165 -6.30 -9.81 15.45
C GLY A 165 -7.50 -9.15 14.75
N ALA A 166 -7.40 -7.88 14.38
CA ALA A 166 -8.40 -7.15 13.60
C ALA A 166 -7.78 -6.50 12.36
N LEU A 167 -8.61 -6.13 11.42
CA LEU A 167 -8.19 -5.34 10.26
C LEU A 167 -8.46 -3.86 10.52
N TRP A 168 -7.56 -3.03 10.03
CA TRP A 168 -7.66 -1.58 10.09
C TRP A 168 -7.61 -1.03 8.67
N PHE A 169 -8.43 -0.04 8.37
CA PHE A 169 -8.53 0.50 7.02
C PHE A 169 -8.62 2.03 7.01
N SER A 170 -8.06 2.65 5.97
CA SER A 170 -8.18 4.09 5.75
C SER A 170 -9.46 4.42 5.01
N GLU A 171 -10.14 5.50 5.41
CA GLU A 171 -11.36 6.01 4.77
C GLU A 171 -11.07 7.36 4.11
N ALA A 172 -10.67 7.32 2.84
CA ALA A 172 -10.12 8.48 2.13
C ALA A 172 -11.08 9.68 2.05
N ALA A 173 -12.38 9.43 1.86
CA ALA A 173 -13.40 10.47 1.85
C ALA A 173 -14.08 10.66 3.22
N GLY A 174 -13.99 9.64 4.08
CA GLY A 174 -14.54 9.70 5.45
C GLY A 174 -13.69 10.48 6.44
N ASN A 175 -12.42 10.76 6.11
CA ASN A 175 -11.43 11.39 7.02
C ASN A 175 -11.29 10.64 8.34
N ARG A 176 -11.23 9.30 8.27
CA ARG A 176 -11.18 8.39 9.41
C ARG A 176 -10.24 7.22 9.16
N ILE A 177 -9.89 6.56 10.25
CA ILE A 177 -9.33 5.21 10.23
C ILE A 177 -10.41 4.27 10.81
N GLY A 178 -10.81 3.27 10.02
CA GLY A 178 -11.75 2.23 10.44
C GLY A 178 -11.00 1.02 11.01
N ARG A 179 -11.66 0.31 11.95
CA ARG A 179 -11.25 -0.99 12.47
C ARG A 179 -12.41 -1.95 12.32
N ILE A 180 -12.18 -3.11 11.75
CA ILE A 180 -13.17 -4.19 11.62
C ILE A 180 -12.63 -5.47 12.25
N THR A 181 -13.43 -6.10 13.10
CA THR A 181 -13.15 -7.42 13.66
C THR A 181 -13.58 -8.53 12.70
N LEU A 182 -13.13 -9.77 12.93
CA LEU A 182 -13.42 -10.89 12.04
C LEU A 182 -14.92 -11.26 11.95
N ASP A 183 -15.70 -10.84 12.94
CA ASP A 183 -17.17 -10.99 12.96
C ASP A 183 -17.91 -9.82 12.27
N GLY A 184 -17.17 -8.84 11.73
CA GLY A 184 -17.73 -7.70 10.99
C GLY A 184 -18.07 -6.48 11.85
N THR A 185 -17.75 -6.46 13.15
CA THR A 185 -17.98 -5.28 14.01
C THR A 185 -17.01 -4.17 13.67
N VAL A 186 -17.53 -2.97 13.31
CA VAL A 186 -16.76 -1.81 12.88
C VAL A 186 -16.68 -0.74 13.98
N THR A 187 -15.53 -0.09 14.07
CA THR A 187 -15.28 1.13 14.86
C THR A 187 -14.50 2.12 14.03
N GLU A 188 -14.90 3.38 14.00
CA GLU A 188 -14.25 4.44 13.23
C GLU A 188 -13.61 5.49 14.14
N PHE A 189 -12.38 5.91 13.80
CA PHE A 189 -11.57 6.89 14.55
C PHE A 189 -11.37 8.13 13.67
N PRO A 190 -11.87 9.32 14.06
CA PRO A 190 -11.70 10.54 13.29
C PRO A 190 -10.24 11.01 13.29
N ILE A 191 -9.76 11.46 12.13
CA ILE A 191 -8.45 12.07 12.00
C ILE A 191 -8.53 13.55 12.39
N PRO A 192 -7.58 14.10 13.19
CA PRO A 192 -7.65 15.47 13.68
C PRO A 192 -7.68 16.54 12.58
N SER A 193 -6.82 16.43 11.56
CA SER A 193 -6.82 17.36 10.42
C SER A 193 -8.03 17.14 9.53
N HIS A 194 -8.69 18.22 9.10
CA HIS A 194 -9.76 18.15 8.11
C HIS A 194 -9.21 17.80 6.73
N ASP A 195 -10.00 17.07 5.95
CA ASP A 195 -9.69 16.71 4.55
C ASP A 195 -8.31 16.06 4.38
N SER A 196 -7.87 15.28 5.38
CA SER A 196 -6.53 14.66 5.38
C SER A 196 -6.35 13.64 4.26
N GLN A 197 -7.43 13.06 3.72
CA GLN A 197 -7.41 12.05 2.65
C GLN A 197 -6.45 10.91 2.97
N PRO A 198 -6.70 10.11 4.02
CA PRO A 198 -5.83 9.01 4.41
C PRO A 198 -5.78 7.94 3.31
N ARG A 199 -4.58 7.38 3.05
CA ARG A 199 -4.35 6.37 2.01
C ARG A 199 -3.56 5.20 2.55
N ALA A 200 -2.41 4.88 1.93
CA ALA A 200 -1.59 3.73 2.31
C ALA A 200 -1.30 3.69 3.82
N MET A 201 -1.38 2.51 4.36
CA MET A 201 -1.16 2.20 5.77
C MET A 201 -0.10 1.11 5.93
N VAL A 202 0.60 1.12 7.06
CA VAL A 202 1.52 0.06 7.46
C VAL A 202 1.46 -0.16 8.96
N THR A 203 1.53 -1.41 9.41
CA THR A 203 1.70 -1.76 10.82
C THR A 203 3.18 -1.73 11.16
N HIS A 204 3.56 -0.91 12.14
CA HIS A 204 4.92 -0.80 12.64
C HIS A 204 5.20 -1.88 13.72
N PRO A 205 6.45 -2.37 13.85
CA PRO A 205 6.80 -3.38 14.86
C PRO A 205 6.51 -3.00 16.31
N ASP A 206 6.42 -1.70 16.64
CA ASP A 206 6.00 -1.22 17.98
C ASP A 206 4.49 -1.38 18.24
N GLY A 207 3.73 -1.88 17.25
CA GLY A 207 2.28 -2.06 17.30
C GLY A 207 1.47 -0.81 16.95
N SER A 208 2.10 0.30 16.55
CA SER A 208 1.38 1.43 15.97
C SER A 208 1.05 1.18 14.49
N ILE A 209 0.07 1.91 13.98
CA ILE A 209 -0.22 1.95 12.54
C ILE A 209 0.15 3.32 12.03
N TRP A 210 0.93 3.37 10.95
CA TRP A 210 1.24 4.60 10.24
C TRP A 210 0.49 4.68 8.93
N PHE A 211 0.08 5.88 8.53
CA PHE A 211 -0.66 6.09 7.30
C PHE A 211 -0.30 7.44 6.67
N VAL A 212 -0.41 7.53 5.35
CA VAL A 212 -0.20 8.79 4.63
C VAL A 212 -1.48 9.62 4.63
N GLU A 213 -1.33 10.92 4.84
CA GLU A 213 -2.36 11.94 4.77
C GLU A 213 -2.07 12.87 3.60
N THR A 214 -2.62 12.51 2.42
CA THR A 214 -2.33 13.21 1.17
C THR A 214 -2.74 14.69 1.25
N GLY A 215 -3.93 14.98 1.79
CA GLY A 215 -4.47 16.34 1.90
C GLY A 215 -3.83 17.15 3.02
N ALA A 216 -3.41 16.51 4.10
CA ALA A 216 -2.76 17.16 5.23
C ALA A 216 -1.24 17.29 5.09
N ASN A 217 -0.62 16.71 4.06
CA ASN A 217 0.82 16.66 3.84
C ASN A 217 1.60 16.13 5.05
N ALA A 218 1.14 14.99 5.59
CA ALA A 218 1.64 14.40 6.84
C ALA A 218 1.67 12.87 6.78
N LEU A 219 2.40 12.26 7.71
CA LEU A 219 2.18 10.88 8.13
C LEU A 219 1.38 10.89 9.44
N GLY A 220 0.24 10.21 9.45
CA GLY A 220 -0.56 9.96 10.64
C GLY A 220 -0.10 8.69 11.34
N ARG A 221 -0.20 8.66 12.67
CA ARG A 221 0.11 7.52 13.51
C ARG A 221 -1.06 7.20 14.45
N VAL A 222 -1.57 5.97 14.38
CA VAL A 222 -2.52 5.43 15.37
C VAL A 222 -1.73 4.64 16.40
N ASP A 223 -1.71 5.08 17.65
CA ASP A 223 -1.07 4.34 18.73
C ASP A 223 -1.90 3.10 19.17
N ARG A 224 -1.42 2.37 20.18
CA ARG A 224 -2.11 1.15 20.67
C ARG A 224 -3.47 1.45 21.31
N ASP A 225 -3.66 2.66 21.81
CA ASP A 225 -4.90 3.10 22.45
C ASP A 225 -5.90 3.69 21.44
N GLY A 226 -5.53 3.75 20.15
CA GLY A 226 -6.36 4.30 19.07
C GLY A 226 -6.25 5.83 18.94
N ARG A 227 -5.33 6.48 19.67
CA ARG A 227 -5.10 7.92 19.54
C ARG A 227 -4.31 8.21 18.25
N ILE A 228 -4.76 9.21 17.50
CA ILE A 228 -4.12 9.64 16.26
C ILE A 228 -3.25 10.87 16.51
N THR A 229 -2.01 10.83 16.02
CA THR A 229 -1.06 11.95 15.95
C THR A 229 -0.59 12.14 14.51
N GLU A 230 -0.21 13.37 14.15
CA GLU A 230 0.13 13.74 12.78
C GLU A 230 1.53 14.35 12.73
N HIS A 231 2.36 13.92 11.77
CA HIS A 231 3.75 14.35 11.59
C HIS A 231 3.92 14.92 10.18
N LYS A 232 4.08 16.25 10.09
CA LYS A 232 4.22 16.95 8.80
C LYS A 232 5.52 16.60 8.11
N VAL A 233 5.47 16.49 6.78
CA VAL A 233 6.68 16.37 5.95
C VAL A 233 7.15 17.76 5.49
N PRO A 234 8.48 17.95 5.28
CA PRO A 234 9.03 19.29 5.02
C PRO A 234 8.69 19.83 3.63
N THR A 235 8.68 18.99 2.58
CA THR A 235 8.32 19.45 1.23
C THR A 235 6.81 19.74 1.18
N PRO A 236 6.38 20.99 0.87
CA PRO A 236 4.97 21.32 0.78
C PRO A 236 4.31 20.64 -0.40
N ASP A 237 3.00 20.40 -0.31
CA ASP A 237 2.15 19.83 -1.37
C ASP A 237 2.73 18.55 -1.98
N ALA A 238 3.42 17.73 -1.15
CA ALA A 238 4.15 16.56 -1.60
C ALA A 238 3.26 15.45 -2.18
N SER A 239 1.97 15.45 -1.88
CA SER A 239 1.00 14.42 -2.32
C SER A 239 1.47 13.01 -1.95
N LEU A 240 1.56 12.72 -0.66
CA LEU A 240 2.01 11.43 -0.16
C LEU A 240 1.09 10.29 -0.64
N ARG A 241 1.68 9.13 -1.02
CA ARG A 241 0.92 7.99 -1.58
C ARG A 241 1.18 6.68 -0.88
N GLY A 242 2.42 6.26 -0.77
CA GLY A 242 2.84 5.00 -0.17
C GLY A 242 3.62 5.21 1.12
N VAL A 243 3.55 4.26 2.03
CA VAL A 243 4.37 4.18 3.25
C VAL A 243 4.68 2.72 3.56
N THR A 244 5.90 2.47 4.02
CA THR A 244 6.34 1.16 4.51
C THR A 244 7.34 1.33 5.65
N VAL A 245 7.71 0.22 6.30
CA VAL A 245 8.70 0.18 7.38
C VAL A 245 9.96 -0.52 6.89
N GLY A 246 11.11 0.10 7.10
CA GLY A 246 12.41 -0.49 6.82
C GLY A 246 12.85 -1.50 7.89
N ALA A 247 13.86 -2.29 7.57
CA ALA A 247 14.44 -3.27 8.50
C ALA A 247 15.04 -2.62 9.77
N ASP A 248 15.36 -1.32 9.70
CA ASP A 248 15.84 -0.51 10.82
C ASP A 248 14.72 0.16 11.65
N GLY A 249 13.46 -0.07 11.28
CA GLY A 249 12.28 0.50 11.90
C GLY A 249 11.92 1.90 11.41
N ASP A 250 12.69 2.51 10.51
CA ASP A 250 12.32 3.81 9.95
C ASP A 250 11.19 3.66 8.93
N LEU A 251 10.38 4.70 8.80
CA LEU A 251 9.31 4.80 7.83
C LEU A 251 9.86 5.33 6.50
N TRP A 252 9.50 4.69 5.41
CA TRP A 252 9.81 5.14 4.07
C TRP A 252 8.53 5.47 3.33
N TYR A 253 8.47 6.63 2.68
CA TYR A 253 7.25 7.08 2.00
C TYR A 253 7.52 7.65 0.61
N THR A 254 6.52 7.58 -0.25
CA THR A 254 6.55 8.20 -1.57
C THR A 254 5.84 9.56 -1.52
N ALA A 255 6.50 10.59 -2.04
CA ALA A 255 6.01 11.94 -2.21
C ALA A 255 5.78 12.18 -3.72
N ASN A 256 4.57 11.90 -4.18
CA ASN A 256 4.21 11.78 -5.60
C ASN A 256 4.47 13.08 -6.39
N PHE A 257 3.88 14.21 -5.96
CA PHE A 257 4.05 15.49 -6.66
C PHE A 257 5.43 16.11 -6.41
N ALA A 258 5.99 15.89 -5.22
CA ALA A 258 7.34 16.32 -4.92
C ALA A 258 8.41 15.49 -5.65
N ASN A 259 8.04 14.37 -6.25
CA ASN A 259 8.92 13.44 -6.95
C ASN A 259 10.09 12.96 -6.07
N LYS A 260 9.79 12.56 -4.83
CA LYS A 260 10.77 12.17 -3.81
C LYS A 260 10.41 10.87 -3.12
N ILE A 261 11.45 10.21 -2.59
CA ILE A 261 11.33 9.19 -1.54
C ILE A 261 11.73 9.83 -0.22
N GLY A 262 10.87 9.75 0.79
CA GLY A 262 11.16 10.28 2.12
C GLY A 262 11.45 9.18 3.13
N ARG A 263 12.21 9.53 4.18
CA ARG A 263 12.51 8.69 5.33
C ARG A 263 12.22 9.44 6.62
N MET A 264 11.49 8.81 7.54
CA MET A 264 11.08 9.38 8.83
C MET A 264 11.35 8.35 9.93
N ALA A 265 11.92 8.81 11.05
CA ALA A 265 12.07 7.99 12.24
C ALA A 265 10.70 7.74 12.93
N PRO A 266 10.55 6.67 13.75
CA PRO A 266 9.29 6.36 14.44
C PRO A 266 8.84 7.43 15.48
N ASP A 267 9.70 8.37 15.82
CA ASP A 267 9.39 9.53 16.66
C ASP A 267 8.80 10.72 15.87
N GLY A 268 8.68 10.57 14.53
CA GLY A 268 8.13 11.57 13.61
C GLY A 268 9.15 12.58 13.05
N ASN A 269 10.43 12.42 13.33
CA ASN A 269 11.49 13.26 12.76
C ASN A 269 11.82 12.81 11.34
N VAL A 270 11.74 13.70 10.35
CA VAL A 270 12.14 13.42 8.97
C VAL A 270 13.67 13.37 8.90
N LEU A 271 14.19 12.24 8.43
CA LEU A 271 15.62 11.97 8.31
C LEU A 271 16.18 12.38 6.95
N GLY A 272 15.33 12.47 5.93
CA GLY A 272 15.70 12.93 4.60
C GLY A 272 14.59 12.75 3.57
N GLU A 273 14.68 13.52 2.49
CA GLU A 273 13.88 13.38 1.27
C GLU A 273 14.82 13.39 0.07
N TYR A 274 14.67 12.40 -0.82
CA TYR A 274 15.62 12.08 -1.90
C TYR A 274 14.92 12.16 -3.24
N ASP A 275 15.51 12.86 -4.21
CA ASP A 275 14.94 13.06 -5.52
C ASP A 275 14.90 11.73 -6.32
N ILE A 276 13.77 11.48 -6.97
CA ILE A 276 13.61 10.39 -7.93
C ILE A 276 14.21 10.87 -9.27
N PRO A 277 15.09 10.06 -9.94
CA PRO A 277 15.79 10.52 -11.15
C PRO A 277 14.85 10.94 -12.29
N THR A 278 13.83 10.13 -12.60
CA THR A 278 12.84 10.50 -13.63
C THR A 278 11.87 11.54 -13.08
N PRO A 279 11.80 12.76 -13.70
CA PRO A 279 10.91 13.82 -13.24
C PRO A 279 9.43 13.45 -13.41
N ALA A 280 8.58 13.94 -12.52
CA ALA A 280 7.14 13.70 -12.53
C ALA A 280 6.77 12.21 -12.69
N SER A 281 7.53 11.35 -12.04
CA SER A 281 7.46 9.90 -12.21
C SER A 281 6.14 9.28 -11.71
N GLY A 282 5.41 9.98 -10.86
CA GLY A 282 4.15 9.49 -10.30
C GLY A 282 4.34 8.39 -9.27
N ALA A 283 5.32 8.52 -8.36
CA ALA A 283 5.62 7.52 -7.33
C ALA A 283 4.39 7.21 -6.45
N ARG A 284 4.06 5.91 -6.27
CA ARG A 284 2.87 5.47 -5.52
C ARG A 284 3.18 4.48 -4.42
N CYS A 285 3.21 3.19 -4.69
CA CYS A 285 3.52 2.16 -3.72
C CYS A 285 5.02 2.12 -3.44
N ILE A 286 5.41 1.77 -2.22
CA ILE A 286 6.77 1.40 -1.85
C ILE A 286 6.70 0.08 -1.07
N ALA A 287 7.36 -0.94 -1.59
CA ALA A 287 7.36 -2.30 -1.07
C ALA A 287 8.74 -2.65 -0.50
N PRO A 288 8.83 -3.14 0.74
CA PRO A 288 10.08 -3.63 1.29
C PRO A 288 10.42 -4.99 0.70
N MET A 289 11.72 -5.25 0.52
CA MET A 289 12.25 -6.55 0.15
C MET A 289 12.96 -7.20 1.33
N SER A 290 12.98 -8.51 1.36
CA SER A 290 13.63 -9.30 2.43
C SER A 290 15.14 -9.08 2.52
N ASP A 291 15.77 -8.59 1.47
CA ASP A 291 17.20 -8.23 1.42
C ASP A 291 17.50 -6.79 1.91
N GLY A 292 16.50 -6.05 2.35
CA GLY A 292 16.60 -4.70 2.89
C GLY A 292 16.49 -3.58 1.86
N ARG A 293 16.38 -3.89 0.57
CA ARG A 293 16.03 -2.92 -0.47
C ARG A 293 14.54 -2.59 -0.41
N PHE A 294 14.14 -1.54 -1.15
CA PHE A 294 12.74 -1.25 -1.43
C PHE A 294 12.55 -1.12 -2.94
N PHE A 295 11.39 -1.54 -3.43
CA PHE A 295 10.95 -1.18 -4.76
C PHE A 295 9.73 -0.28 -4.68
N PHE A 296 9.63 0.69 -5.59
CA PHE A 296 8.49 1.59 -5.66
C PHE A 296 7.97 1.71 -7.09
N THR A 297 6.68 1.89 -7.22
CA THR A 297 6.02 2.02 -8.52
C THR A 297 5.99 3.47 -8.95
N GLN A 298 6.28 3.73 -10.22
CA GLN A 298 6.26 5.05 -10.87
C GLN A 298 5.14 5.05 -11.92
N TRP A 299 3.95 5.40 -11.47
CA TRP A 299 2.71 5.22 -12.23
C TRP A 299 2.66 6.00 -13.54
N ASP A 300 3.14 7.25 -13.55
CA ASP A 300 3.14 8.10 -14.75
C ASP A 300 4.28 7.74 -15.71
N ALA A 301 5.43 7.35 -15.17
CA ALA A 301 6.61 7.01 -15.97
C ALA A 301 6.62 5.56 -16.51
N GLY A 302 5.79 4.66 -15.97
CA GLY A 302 5.80 3.23 -16.34
C GLY A 302 7.11 2.53 -15.95
N LEU A 303 7.63 2.87 -14.75
CA LEU A 303 8.90 2.34 -14.24
C LEU A 303 8.69 1.66 -12.87
N ILE A 304 9.60 0.78 -12.53
CA ILE A 304 9.84 0.33 -11.16
C ILE A 304 11.12 1.00 -10.66
N GLY A 305 11.01 1.78 -9.58
CA GLY A 305 12.16 2.33 -8.89
C GLY A 305 12.68 1.38 -7.82
N GLU A 306 13.99 1.39 -7.57
CA GLU A 306 14.68 0.63 -6.54
C GLU A 306 15.39 1.61 -5.60
N VAL A 307 15.17 1.45 -4.30
CA VAL A 307 15.88 2.19 -3.24
C VAL A 307 16.81 1.24 -2.51
N ILE A 308 18.10 1.54 -2.53
CA ILE A 308 19.13 0.82 -1.78
C ILE A 308 19.51 1.72 -0.60
N PRO A 309 19.11 1.41 0.64
CA PRO A 309 19.46 2.20 1.81
C PRO A 309 20.97 2.34 1.98
N GLY A 310 21.42 3.51 2.44
CA GLY A 310 22.83 3.82 2.62
C GLY A 310 23.36 3.50 4.03
#